data_65f98a4ad958a420dfaf430908165341
#
_entry.id   65f98a4ad958a420dfaf430908165341
#
_cell.length_a   1.000
_cell.length_b   1.000
_cell.length_c   1.000
_cell.angle_alpha   90.00
_cell.angle_beta   90.00
_cell.angle_gamma   90.00
#
_symmetry.space_group_name_H-M   'P 1'
#
loop_
_entity.id
_entity.type
_entity.pdbx_description
1 polymer ?
#
loop_
_entity_poly.entity_id
_entity_poly.type
_entity_poly.pdbx_seq_one_letter_code
_entity_poly.pdbx_strand_id
1 'polypeptide(L)'
;MRLTRRQTLASAAALCAASPAIAQNTAPPPQRPLFGAQHWRLANGLEVAFIPFSRAPVVTQYLFFAAGGAEDPAGRSGVAHFLEHMMFKGSPKIGVGDFSRLVAREGGNDNAFTSRDVTAYHQAVEASRLGMILEMEADRMAAALIPQEFLESERGVVLEERQQRTDSNPRARFREAFTAALWGRQHWAGRPIIGWEDEIRAISRDDLAGFHARFYAPANATLVIGGAVPEDEVRRLVDKHYGGITARAAARRDRAPAPSQAAEPRLIRRDPMTRDALFLKAWMAPSLTAGERAHALPLEVLSHLLGGGQGSRLHKVLVETGLAVSAGTGYDGDAAGMTEFYLSAMPRPGVTPERLEEAANAVIETLIQQGPTEAEVARAIRQLTAGAMLALDGFGAGPRMVGGTLAIGLPLDAVEFWPARISAVTRDQVEAAARAVLPSAPSCTAWLLPAA
;
A
#
# COMPACT_ATOMS: atom_id res chain seq x y z
N MET A 1 68.46 61.71 28.38
CA MET A 1 69.47 60.61 28.36
C MET A 1 68.76 59.34 27.81
N ARG A 2 69.24 58.87 26.70
CA ARG A 2 68.69 57.76 25.91
C ARG A 2 68.97 56.48 26.69
N LEU A 3 67.96 55.60 26.84
CA LEU A 3 68.16 54.18 27.09
C LEU A 3 67.28 53.37 26.15
N THR A 4 67.93 52.43 25.58
CA THR A 4 67.66 51.65 24.39
C THR A 4 66.61 50.52 24.57
N ARG A 5 65.84 50.29 23.51
CA ARG A 5 65.10 49.04 23.30
C ARG A 5 66.07 47.84 23.30
N ARG A 6 65.97 46.97 24.23
CA ARG A 6 66.22 45.51 24.11
C ARG A 6 66.16 44.90 25.53
N GLN A 7 65.49 43.80 25.60
CA GLN A 7 65.31 42.91 26.77
C GLN A 7 63.96 43.06 27.47
N THR A 8 62.98 42.36 26.98
CA THR A 8 62.19 41.38 27.73
C THR A 8 61.27 40.64 26.77
N LEU A 9 61.84 39.64 26.14
CA LEU A 9 61.10 38.50 25.59
C LEU A 9 61.29 37.42 26.65
N ALA A 10 60.29 37.26 27.51
CA ALA A 10 60.19 36.10 28.37
C ALA A 10 58.73 35.89 28.71
N SER A 11 58.16 34.76 28.22
CA SER A 11 57.14 33.96 28.84
C SER A 11 55.77 34.59 29.07
N ALA A 12 54.92 34.56 28.02
CA ALA A 12 53.52 34.41 28.22
C ALA A 12 53.10 33.14 27.44
N ALA A 13 53.33 32.00 28.07
CA ALA A 13 52.65 30.76 27.69
C ALA A 13 51.16 30.91 28.05
N ALA A 14 50.35 31.31 27.07
CA ALA A 14 48.91 31.31 27.21
C ALA A 14 48.45 29.85 27.31
N LEU A 15 47.98 29.44 28.47
CA LEU A 15 47.14 28.28 28.65
C LEU A 15 45.87 28.48 27.77
N CYS A 16 45.83 27.89 26.59
CA CYS A 16 44.60 27.60 25.93
C CYS A 16 43.90 26.49 26.73
N ALA A 17 43.05 26.90 27.66
CA ALA A 17 42.08 26.03 28.26
C ALA A 17 41.13 25.57 27.13
N ALA A 18 41.33 24.36 26.61
CA ALA A 18 40.39 23.70 25.79
C ALA A 18 39.13 23.46 26.62
N SER A 19 38.12 24.28 26.43
CA SER A 19 36.78 23.99 26.93
C SER A 19 36.37 22.66 26.29
N PRO A 20 35.97 21.65 27.08
CA PRO A 20 35.37 20.47 26.48
C PRO A 20 34.10 20.94 25.78
N ALA A 21 34.06 20.78 24.45
CA ALA A 21 32.83 20.87 23.71
C ALA A 21 31.90 19.84 24.34
N ILE A 22 30.95 20.29 25.14
CA ILE A 22 29.81 19.49 25.58
C ILE A 22 29.11 19.14 24.25
N ALA A 23 29.36 17.91 23.76
CA ALA A 23 28.50 17.28 22.77
C ALA A 23 27.11 17.29 23.39
N GLN A 24 26.31 18.27 23.01
CA GLN A 24 24.89 18.25 23.32
C GLN A 24 24.36 17.03 22.60
N ASN A 25 24.23 15.94 23.35
CA ASN A 25 23.49 14.77 22.99
C ASN A 25 22.01 15.21 22.99
N THR A 26 21.62 16.02 22.01
CA THR A 26 20.25 16.37 21.78
C THR A 26 19.60 15.09 21.22
N ALA A 27 19.01 14.33 22.14
CA ALA A 27 18.04 13.34 21.73
C ALA A 27 17.11 14.01 20.71
N PRO A 28 16.82 13.38 19.56
CA PRO A 28 15.91 13.98 18.61
C PRO A 28 14.63 14.36 19.35
N PRO A 29 14.01 15.52 19.05
CA PRO A 29 12.81 15.95 19.73
C PRO A 29 11.79 14.81 19.70
N PRO A 30 10.99 14.61 20.76
CA PRO A 30 10.01 13.55 20.80
C PRO A 30 9.12 13.67 19.56
N GLN A 31 9.18 12.66 18.73
CA GLN A 31 8.45 12.65 17.46
C GLN A 31 6.96 12.56 17.78
N ARG A 32 6.18 13.49 17.25
CA ARG A 32 4.73 13.44 17.41
C ARG A 32 4.17 12.34 16.50
N PRO A 33 3.26 11.52 17.01
CA PRO A 33 2.55 10.57 16.18
C PRO A 33 1.77 11.30 15.08
N LEU A 34 1.65 10.69 13.91
CA LEU A 34 1.04 11.29 12.75
C LEU A 34 -0.46 11.55 12.95
N PHE A 35 -1.14 10.61 13.55
CA PHE A 35 -2.58 10.63 13.80
C PHE A 35 -2.94 10.71 15.30
N GLY A 36 -2.06 10.27 16.19
CA GLY A 36 -2.35 10.15 17.61
C GLY A 36 -3.43 9.13 17.91
N ALA A 37 -3.45 8.04 17.16
CA ALA A 37 -4.48 7.02 17.28
C ALA A 37 -4.44 6.31 18.64
N GLN A 38 -5.61 6.16 19.27
CA GLN A 38 -5.81 5.29 20.42
C GLN A 38 -6.00 3.86 19.91
N HIS A 39 -5.35 2.87 20.53
CA HIS A 39 -5.34 1.50 20.05
C HIS A 39 -5.62 0.52 21.19
N TRP A 40 -6.55 -0.43 20.98
CA TRP A 40 -6.88 -1.46 21.95
C TRP A 40 -7.44 -2.71 21.24
N ARG A 41 -7.64 -3.77 22.01
CA ARG A 41 -8.22 -5.03 21.52
C ARG A 41 -9.37 -5.47 22.42
N LEU A 42 -10.48 -5.93 21.83
CA LEU A 42 -11.58 -6.55 22.56
C LEU A 42 -11.24 -7.98 22.99
N ALA A 43 -11.99 -8.51 23.97
CA ALA A 43 -11.81 -9.86 24.47
C ALA A 43 -12.00 -10.95 23.40
N ASN A 44 -12.83 -10.68 22.36
CA ASN A 44 -13.03 -11.59 21.23
C ASN A 44 -11.95 -11.50 20.15
N GLY A 45 -10.93 -10.66 20.35
CA GLY A 45 -9.78 -10.50 19.48
C GLY A 45 -9.88 -9.37 18.44
N LEU A 46 -11.02 -8.67 18.34
CA LEU A 46 -11.16 -7.52 17.43
C LEU A 46 -10.14 -6.43 17.80
N GLU A 47 -9.33 -6.04 16.84
CA GLU A 47 -8.40 -4.93 16.97
C GLU A 47 -9.12 -3.62 16.64
N VAL A 48 -8.94 -2.59 17.48
CA VAL A 48 -9.65 -1.32 17.35
C VAL A 48 -8.66 -0.18 17.41
N ALA A 49 -8.78 0.79 16.49
CA ALA A 49 -8.06 2.06 16.56
C ALA A 49 -9.05 3.22 16.45
N PHE A 50 -8.79 4.28 17.20
CA PHE A 50 -9.58 5.51 17.16
C PHE A 50 -8.69 6.72 16.93
N ILE A 51 -9.03 7.55 15.95
CA ILE A 51 -8.33 8.79 15.59
C ILE A 51 -9.25 9.96 15.90
N PRO A 52 -9.03 10.69 17.01
CA PRO A 52 -9.84 11.84 17.33
C PRO A 52 -9.53 13.02 16.40
N PHE A 53 -10.55 13.60 15.78
CA PHE A 53 -10.45 14.88 15.10
C PHE A 53 -11.78 15.65 15.15
N SER A 54 -11.70 16.98 15.21
CA SER A 54 -12.86 17.86 15.45
C SER A 54 -13.09 18.91 14.37
N ARG A 55 -12.52 18.73 13.18
CA ARG A 55 -12.64 19.71 12.08
C ARG A 55 -14.08 19.83 11.55
N ALA A 56 -14.87 18.76 11.62
CA ALA A 56 -16.25 18.71 11.22
C ALA A 56 -17.00 17.66 12.04
N PRO A 57 -18.35 17.77 12.22
CA PRO A 57 -19.15 16.82 12.97
C PRO A 57 -19.42 15.54 12.18
N VAL A 58 -18.36 14.93 11.66
CA VAL A 58 -18.43 13.69 10.88
C VAL A 58 -17.58 12.60 11.53
N VAL A 59 -17.96 11.36 11.25
CA VAL A 59 -17.20 10.17 11.63
C VAL A 59 -17.04 9.28 10.41
N THR A 60 -15.86 8.71 10.29
CA THR A 60 -15.54 7.70 9.29
C THR A 60 -15.17 6.41 9.98
N GLN A 61 -15.78 5.31 9.58
CA GLN A 61 -15.46 3.96 10.04
C GLN A 61 -14.85 3.16 8.89
N TYR A 62 -13.85 2.36 9.20
CA TYR A 62 -13.32 1.30 8.34
C TYR A 62 -13.27 -0.01 9.12
N LEU A 63 -13.85 -1.07 8.56
CA LEU A 63 -13.67 -2.43 9.05
C LEU A 63 -12.84 -3.21 8.02
N PHE A 64 -11.62 -3.53 8.38
CA PHE A 64 -10.69 -4.33 7.57
C PHE A 64 -10.74 -5.79 8.00
N PHE A 65 -10.72 -6.68 7.03
CA PHE A 65 -10.41 -8.09 7.23
C PHE A 65 -9.03 -8.39 6.66
N ALA A 66 -8.22 -9.10 7.43
CA ALA A 66 -6.86 -9.49 7.06
C ALA A 66 -6.89 -10.64 6.03
N ALA A 67 -7.65 -10.46 4.97
CA ALA A 67 -7.80 -11.37 3.84
C ALA A 67 -8.22 -10.60 2.59
N GLY A 68 -7.59 -10.90 1.47
CA GLY A 68 -7.89 -10.33 0.15
C GLY A 68 -7.66 -11.37 -0.93
N GLY A 69 -7.41 -10.93 -2.16
CA GLY A 69 -7.21 -11.83 -3.30
C GLY A 69 -6.03 -12.81 -3.14
N ALA A 70 -5.08 -12.52 -2.24
CA ALA A 70 -3.98 -13.43 -1.95
C ALA A 70 -4.43 -14.70 -1.22
N GLU A 71 -5.52 -14.63 -0.46
CA GLU A 71 -6.11 -15.75 0.27
C GLU A 71 -7.12 -16.55 -0.53
N ASP A 72 -7.39 -16.17 -1.79
CA ASP A 72 -8.27 -16.94 -2.69
C ASP A 72 -7.77 -18.40 -2.81
N PRO A 73 -8.66 -19.39 -2.78
CA PRO A 73 -8.25 -20.77 -3.02
C PRO A 73 -7.64 -20.97 -4.43
N ALA A 74 -6.77 -21.95 -4.59
CA ALA A 74 -6.21 -22.28 -5.89
C ALA A 74 -7.33 -22.65 -6.89
N GLY A 75 -7.30 -22.06 -8.09
CA GLY A 75 -8.34 -22.25 -9.10
C GLY A 75 -9.66 -21.55 -8.80
N ARG A 76 -9.67 -20.61 -7.86
CA ARG A 76 -10.84 -19.83 -7.45
C ARG A 76 -10.47 -18.37 -7.20
N SER A 77 -9.58 -17.79 -8.03
CA SER A 77 -9.25 -16.37 -7.92
C SER A 77 -10.50 -15.50 -8.10
N GLY A 78 -10.58 -14.45 -7.31
CA GLY A 78 -11.73 -13.55 -7.24
C GLY A 78 -12.76 -13.89 -6.16
N VAL A 79 -12.56 -14.93 -5.33
CA VAL A 79 -13.48 -15.28 -4.22
C VAL A 79 -13.57 -14.14 -3.23
N ALA A 80 -12.46 -13.52 -2.83
CA ALA A 80 -12.47 -12.39 -1.90
C ALA A 80 -13.27 -11.20 -2.45
N HIS A 81 -13.05 -10.84 -3.72
CA HIS A 81 -13.75 -9.76 -4.38
C HIS A 81 -15.24 -10.08 -4.62
N PHE A 82 -15.55 -11.29 -5.05
CA PHE A 82 -16.94 -11.70 -5.22
C PHE A 82 -17.69 -11.74 -3.88
N LEU A 83 -17.03 -12.18 -2.80
CA LEU A 83 -17.60 -12.10 -1.46
C LEU A 83 -17.87 -10.66 -1.04
N GLU A 84 -16.97 -9.71 -1.36
CA GLU A 84 -17.22 -8.29 -1.12
C GLU A 84 -18.58 -7.86 -1.68
N HIS A 85 -18.90 -8.21 -2.93
CA HIS A 85 -20.20 -7.96 -3.56
C HIS A 85 -21.36 -8.64 -2.82
N MET A 86 -21.18 -9.90 -2.44
CA MET A 86 -22.22 -10.67 -1.75
C MET A 86 -22.48 -10.17 -0.32
N MET A 87 -21.55 -9.49 0.31
CA MET A 87 -21.74 -8.87 1.63
C MET A 87 -22.79 -7.75 1.63
N PHE A 88 -23.17 -7.22 0.48
CA PHE A 88 -24.27 -6.25 0.33
C PHE A 88 -25.64 -6.91 0.09
N LYS A 89 -25.71 -8.25 0.08
CA LYS A 89 -26.95 -9.02 -0.17
C LYS A 89 -27.72 -9.39 1.13
N GLY A 90 -27.44 -8.65 2.20
CA GLY A 90 -28.19 -8.68 3.45
C GLY A 90 -27.54 -9.45 4.59
N SER A 91 -28.08 -9.20 5.75
CA SER A 91 -27.76 -9.82 7.04
C SER A 91 -29.07 -10.01 7.83
N PRO A 92 -29.09 -10.68 8.98
CA PRO A 92 -30.32 -10.93 9.72
C PRO A 92 -31.14 -9.68 10.06
N LYS A 93 -30.47 -8.54 10.27
CA LYS A 93 -31.14 -7.28 10.63
C LYS A 93 -31.33 -6.35 9.43
N ILE A 94 -30.56 -6.52 8.36
CA ILE A 94 -30.48 -5.57 7.24
C ILE A 94 -30.81 -6.30 5.95
N GLY A 95 -31.89 -5.88 5.28
CA GLY A 95 -32.30 -6.42 3.99
C GLY A 95 -31.37 -6.05 2.84
N VAL A 96 -31.59 -6.68 1.70
CA VAL A 96 -30.80 -6.43 0.49
C VAL A 96 -30.89 -4.96 0.06
N GLY A 97 -29.75 -4.29 -0.10
CA GLY A 97 -29.67 -2.88 -0.47
C GLY A 97 -30.04 -1.89 0.63
N ASP A 98 -30.55 -2.37 1.79
CA ASP A 98 -30.96 -1.49 2.89
C ASP A 98 -29.78 -0.81 3.55
N PHE A 99 -28.63 -1.46 3.58
CA PHE A 99 -27.42 -0.89 4.18
C PHE A 99 -27.09 0.47 3.56
N SER A 100 -26.83 0.50 2.26
CA SER A 100 -26.48 1.72 1.53
C SER A 100 -27.64 2.74 1.53
N ARG A 101 -28.90 2.27 1.45
CA ARG A 101 -30.08 3.14 1.53
C ARG A 101 -30.21 3.84 2.88
N LEU A 102 -29.94 3.13 3.99
CA LEU A 102 -29.96 3.70 5.33
C LEU A 102 -28.85 4.73 5.53
N VAL A 103 -27.62 4.40 5.10
CA VAL A 103 -26.47 5.32 5.15
C VAL A 103 -26.75 6.58 4.32
N ALA A 104 -27.25 6.45 3.09
CA ALA A 104 -27.57 7.57 2.20
C ALA A 104 -28.70 8.44 2.78
N ARG A 105 -29.72 7.86 3.42
CA ARG A 105 -30.80 8.60 4.10
C ARG A 105 -30.28 9.52 5.19
N GLU A 106 -29.22 9.12 5.88
CA GLU A 106 -28.56 9.92 6.92
C GLU A 106 -27.50 10.88 6.33
N GLY A 107 -27.49 11.09 5.01
CA GLY A 107 -26.54 11.97 4.32
C GLY A 107 -25.11 11.44 4.22
N GLY A 108 -24.89 10.17 4.54
CA GLY A 108 -23.61 9.50 4.49
C GLY A 108 -23.31 8.82 3.16
N ASN A 109 -22.15 8.21 3.10
CA ASN A 109 -21.76 7.33 2.01
C ASN A 109 -21.16 6.03 2.59
N ASP A 110 -21.27 4.96 1.84
CA ASP A 110 -20.65 3.67 2.11
C ASP A 110 -19.97 3.13 0.86
N ASN A 111 -18.93 2.33 1.06
CA ASN A 111 -18.25 1.63 -0.01
C ASN A 111 -17.42 0.46 0.57
N ALA A 112 -16.84 -0.33 -0.32
CA ALA A 112 -15.90 -1.37 0.02
C ALA A 112 -14.77 -1.43 -0.99
N PHE A 113 -13.72 -2.16 -0.67
CA PHE A 113 -12.68 -2.52 -1.63
C PHE A 113 -11.99 -3.81 -1.20
N THR A 114 -11.59 -4.59 -2.20
CA THR A 114 -10.69 -5.72 -2.04
C THR A 114 -9.34 -5.38 -2.66
N SER A 115 -8.28 -5.61 -1.89
CA SER A 115 -6.91 -5.56 -2.36
C SER A 115 -6.30 -6.97 -2.39
N ARG A 116 -5.00 -7.06 -2.62
CA ARG A 116 -4.29 -8.34 -2.50
C ARG A 116 -4.31 -8.85 -1.05
N ASP A 117 -4.19 -7.95 -0.08
CA ASP A 117 -3.93 -8.29 1.32
C ASP A 117 -5.12 -8.13 2.25
N VAL A 118 -6.08 -7.32 1.89
CA VAL A 118 -7.22 -6.98 2.75
C VAL A 118 -8.50 -6.77 1.95
N THR A 119 -9.64 -7.04 2.58
CA THR A 119 -10.95 -6.54 2.17
C THR A 119 -11.43 -5.58 3.24
N ALA A 120 -11.93 -4.41 2.85
CA ALA A 120 -12.38 -3.39 3.77
C ALA A 120 -13.74 -2.80 3.38
N TYR A 121 -14.56 -2.54 4.39
CA TYR A 121 -15.86 -1.86 4.29
C TYR A 121 -15.77 -0.55 5.04
N HIS A 122 -16.29 0.52 4.47
CA HIS A 122 -16.17 1.82 5.10
C HIS A 122 -17.41 2.69 4.90
N GLN A 123 -17.67 3.52 5.89
CA GLN A 123 -18.76 4.49 5.89
C GLN A 123 -18.27 5.84 6.40
N ALA A 124 -18.88 6.91 5.90
CA ALA A 124 -18.74 8.24 6.46
C ALA A 124 -20.14 8.81 6.69
N VAL A 125 -20.40 9.24 7.92
CA VAL A 125 -21.71 9.80 8.33
C VAL A 125 -21.53 10.95 9.31
N GLU A 126 -22.61 11.63 9.64
CA GLU A 126 -22.64 12.58 10.75
C GLU A 126 -22.32 11.86 12.08
N ALA A 127 -21.58 12.52 12.98
CA ALA A 127 -21.00 11.88 14.18
C ALA A 127 -22.00 11.18 15.10
N SER A 128 -23.24 11.72 15.23
CA SER A 128 -24.28 11.10 16.04
C SER A 128 -24.81 9.77 15.47
N ARG A 129 -24.48 9.44 14.23
CA ARG A 129 -24.88 8.20 13.55
C ARG A 129 -23.87 7.05 13.71
N LEU A 130 -22.77 7.26 14.44
CA LEU A 130 -21.78 6.23 14.68
C LEU A 130 -22.38 4.92 15.19
N GLY A 131 -23.28 4.98 16.17
CA GLY A 131 -23.92 3.78 16.74
C GLY A 131 -24.69 2.97 15.70
N MET A 132 -25.35 3.65 14.75
CA MET A 132 -26.09 2.99 13.66
C MET A 132 -25.16 2.21 12.74
N ILE A 133 -24.09 2.83 12.25
CA ILE A 133 -23.16 2.15 11.33
C ILE A 133 -22.40 1.02 12.01
N LEU A 134 -22.02 1.17 13.29
CA LEU A 134 -21.40 0.09 14.07
C LEU A 134 -22.35 -1.10 14.26
N GLU A 135 -23.62 -0.86 14.52
CA GLU A 135 -24.62 -1.95 14.62
C GLU A 135 -24.78 -2.71 13.32
N MET A 136 -24.94 -1.97 12.22
CA MET A 136 -25.14 -2.54 10.88
C MET A 136 -23.92 -3.34 10.41
N GLU A 137 -22.73 -2.81 10.63
CA GLU A 137 -21.48 -3.44 10.21
C GLU A 137 -21.15 -4.68 11.07
N ALA A 138 -21.42 -4.62 12.38
CA ALA A 138 -21.26 -5.75 13.29
C ALA A 138 -22.20 -6.91 12.93
N ASP A 139 -23.44 -6.63 12.55
CA ASP A 139 -24.41 -7.63 12.08
C ASP A 139 -23.94 -8.28 10.78
N ARG A 140 -23.50 -7.47 9.81
CA ARG A 140 -22.94 -7.93 8.53
C ARG A 140 -21.70 -8.81 8.72
N MET A 141 -20.76 -8.37 9.57
CA MET A 141 -19.57 -9.15 9.90
C MET A 141 -19.91 -10.51 10.52
N ALA A 142 -20.85 -10.51 11.47
CA ALA A 142 -21.16 -11.72 12.23
C ALA A 142 -21.99 -12.75 11.45
N ALA A 143 -22.86 -12.28 10.57
CA ALA A 143 -23.93 -13.11 10.01
C ALA A 143 -24.38 -12.70 8.61
N ALA A 144 -23.45 -12.27 7.73
CA ALA A 144 -23.81 -12.00 6.33
C ALA A 144 -24.50 -13.20 5.71
N LEU A 145 -25.63 -12.91 5.05
CA LEU A 145 -26.40 -13.92 4.37
C LEU A 145 -25.75 -14.37 3.11
N ILE A 146 -25.30 -15.02 2.45
CA ILE A 146 -24.80 -15.31 1.09
C ILE A 146 -25.89 -16.04 0.35
N PRO A 147 -26.98 -15.35 -0.08
CA PRO A 147 -28.15 -16.02 -0.61
C PRO A 147 -27.87 -16.62 -1.99
N GLN A 148 -28.25 -17.88 -2.19
CA GLN A 148 -28.05 -18.60 -3.45
C GLN A 148 -28.73 -17.91 -4.65
N GLU A 149 -29.88 -17.30 -4.42
CA GLU A 149 -30.68 -16.62 -5.46
C GLU A 149 -29.97 -15.41 -6.08
N PHE A 150 -29.01 -14.79 -5.38
CA PHE A 150 -28.23 -13.66 -5.92
C PHE A 150 -26.91 -14.08 -6.54
N LEU A 151 -26.49 -15.35 -6.41
CA LEU A 151 -25.16 -15.79 -6.84
C LEU A 151 -24.95 -15.54 -8.34
N GLU A 152 -25.90 -15.97 -9.19
CA GLU A 152 -25.73 -15.87 -10.64
C GLU A 152 -25.86 -14.43 -11.15
N SER A 153 -26.78 -13.63 -10.59
CA SER A 153 -26.90 -12.22 -10.94
C SER A 153 -25.64 -11.44 -10.56
N GLU A 154 -25.08 -11.71 -9.39
CA GLU A 154 -23.88 -11.01 -8.94
C GLU A 154 -22.62 -11.49 -9.65
N ARG A 155 -22.54 -12.77 -10.01
CA ARG A 155 -21.51 -13.28 -10.93
C ARG A 155 -21.51 -12.50 -12.24
N GLY A 156 -22.71 -12.23 -12.80
CA GLY A 156 -22.87 -11.40 -13.97
C GLY A 156 -22.30 -9.99 -13.78
N VAL A 157 -22.55 -9.37 -12.62
CA VAL A 157 -22.01 -8.05 -12.26
C VAL A 157 -20.47 -8.08 -12.20
N VAL A 158 -19.88 -9.08 -11.53
CA VAL A 158 -18.41 -9.21 -11.42
C VAL A 158 -17.77 -9.44 -12.79
N LEU A 159 -18.38 -10.25 -13.65
CA LEU A 159 -17.89 -10.47 -15.01
C LEU A 159 -18.00 -9.21 -15.88
N GLU A 160 -19.08 -8.44 -15.75
CA GLU A 160 -19.23 -7.15 -16.43
C GLU A 160 -18.20 -6.13 -15.96
N GLU A 161 -17.95 -6.08 -14.66
CA GLU A 161 -16.90 -5.23 -14.08
C GLU A 161 -15.52 -5.63 -14.63
N ARG A 162 -15.21 -6.95 -14.71
CA ARG A 162 -13.98 -7.43 -15.32
C ARG A 162 -13.89 -6.99 -16.77
N GLN A 163 -14.98 -7.14 -17.54
CA GLN A 163 -15.04 -6.70 -18.93
C GLN A 163 -14.73 -5.19 -19.05
N GLN A 164 -15.32 -4.36 -18.20
CA GLN A 164 -15.14 -2.90 -18.23
C GLN A 164 -13.74 -2.47 -17.76
N ARG A 165 -13.25 -3.03 -16.67
CA ARG A 165 -11.98 -2.59 -16.05
C ARG A 165 -10.75 -3.24 -16.69
N THR A 166 -10.87 -4.47 -17.15
CA THR A 166 -9.72 -5.27 -17.60
C THR A 166 -9.82 -5.63 -19.08
N ASP A 167 -10.86 -6.35 -19.50
CA ASP A 167 -10.86 -7.03 -20.79
C ASP A 167 -11.02 -6.05 -21.97
N SER A 168 -11.72 -4.94 -21.80
CA SER A 168 -11.82 -3.86 -22.79
C SER A 168 -10.64 -2.88 -22.76
N ASN A 169 -9.71 -2.99 -21.79
CA ASN A 169 -8.60 -2.08 -21.62
C ASN A 169 -7.25 -2.77 -21.94
N PRO A 170 -6.58 -2.43 -23.05
CA PRO A 170 -5.31 -3.05 -23.44
C PRO A 170 -4.22 -2.97 -22.38
N ARG A 171 -4.12 -1.83 -21.67
CA ARG A 171 -3.11 -1.63 -20.61
C ARG A 171 -3.41 -2.50 -19.39
N ALA A 172 -4.68 -2.66 -19.02
CA ALA A 172 -5.07 -3.50 -17.90
C ALA A 172 -4.80 -4.99 -18.20
N ARG A 173 -5.21 -5.48 -19.41
CA ARG A 173 -4.86 -6.84 -19.86
C ARG A 173 -3.36 -7.07 -19.90
N PHE A 174 -2.60 -6.07 -20.34
CA PHE A 174 -1.14 -6.15 -20.40
C PHE A 174 -0.53 -6.21 -18.99
N ARG A 175 -1.01 -5.38 -18.06
CA ARG A 175 -0.55 -5.40 -16.67
C ARG A 175 -0.86 -6.74 -16.00
N GLU A 176 -2.05 -7.29 -16.20
CA GLU A 176 -2.45 -8.61 -15.71
C GLU A 176 -1.51 -9.72 -16.23
N ALA A 177 -1.26 -9.74 -17.54
CA ALA A 177 -0.33 -10.70 -18.16
C ALA A 177 1.11 -10.52 -17.67
N PHE A 178 1.56 -9.28 -17.46
CA PHE A 178 2.87 -8.95 -16.93
C PHE A 178 3.04 -9.46 -15.48
N THR A 179 2.07 -9.20 -14.62
CA THR A 179 2.09 -9.68 -13.22
C THR A 179 2.09 -11.21 -13.17
N ALA A 180 1.30 -11.86 -14.02
CA ALA A 180 1.30 -13.31 -14.14
C ALA A 180 2.62 -13.88 -14.71
N ALA A 181 3.32 -13.14 -15.58
CA ALA A 181 4.63 -13.54 -16.09
C ALA A 181 5.72 -13.42 -15.01
N LEU A 182 5.65 -12.38 -14.17
CA LEU A 182 6.59 -12.18 -13.07
C LEU A 182 6.40 -13.24 -11.97
N TRP A 183 5.16 -13.43 -11.49
CA TRP A 183 4.85 -14.24 -10.30
C TRP A 183 4.40 -15.67 -10.60
N GLY A 184 3.98 -15.94 -11.83
CA GLY A 184 3.26 -17.16 -12.19
C GLY A 184 1.75 -17.01 -12.03
N ARG A 185 0.97 -17.50 -13.05
CA ARG A 185 -0.48 -17.36 -13.12
C ARG A 185 -1.23 -17.84 -11.86
N GLN A 186 -0.75 -18.92 -11.24
CA GLN A 186 -1.39 -19.53 -10.07
C GLN A 186 -0.84 -19.05 -8.72
N HIS A 187 0.26 -18.30 -8.74
CA HIS A 187 0.82 -17.72 -7.52
C HIS A 187 -0.12 -16.63 -6.99
N TRP A 188 -0.27 -16.52 -5.66
CA TRP A 188 -1.16 -15.54 -5.03
C TRP A 188 -0.89 -14.10 -5.48
N ALA A 189 0.37 -13.73 -5.73
CA ALA A 189 0.75 -12.40 -6.21
C ALA A 189 0.55 -12.22 -7.73
N GLY A 190 0.44 -13.32 -8.48
CA GLY A 190 0.24 -13.30 -9.95
C GLY A 190 -1.21 -13.30 -10.38
N ARG A 191 -2.14 -13.64 -9.47
CA ARG A 191 -3.58 -13.68 -9.75
C ARG A 191 -4.18 -12.26 -9.72
N PRO A 192 -5.11 -11.92 -10.64
CA PRO A 192 -5.85 -10.66 -10.55
C PRO A 192 -6.81 -10.69 -9.36
N ILE A 193 -6.97 -9.56 -8.69
CA ILE A 193 -7.88 -9.43 -7.52
C ILE A 193 -9.33 -9.72 -7.93
N ILE A 194 -9.75 -9.26 -9.10
CA ILE A 194 -11.08 -9.54 -9.62
C ILE A 194 -11.27 -11.02 -10.00
N GLY A 195 -10.18 -11.76 -10.19
CA GLY A 195 -10.16 -13.16 -10.59
C GLY A 195 -10.00 -13.36 -12.10
N TRP A 196 -9.52 -14.55 -12.49
CA TRP A 196 -9.54 -15.00 -13.87
C TRP A 196 -10.98 -15.31 -14.28
N GLU A 197 -11.37 -15.00 -15.51
CA GLU A 197 -12.76 -15.19 -15.99
C GLU A 197 -13.25 -16.63 -15.80
N ASP A 198 -12.44 -17.61 -16.18
CA ASP A 198 -12.73 -19.03 -16.04
C ASP A 198 -12.92 -19.44 -14.56
N GLU A 199 -12.13 -18.87 -13.67
CA GLU A 199 -12.21 -19.14 -12.24
C GLU A 199 -13.41 -18.44 -11.59
N ILE A 200 -13.73 -17.18 -11.96
CA ILE A 200 -14.95 -16.47 -11.52
C ILE A 200 -16.21 -17.27 -11.87
N ARG A 201 -16.26 -17.84 -13.08
CA ARG A 201 -17.40 -18.67 -13.52
C ARG A 201 -17.56 -19.93 -12.69
N ALA A 202 -16.48 -20.43 -12.11
CA ALA A 202 -16.46 -21.66 -11.31
C ALA A 202 -16.66 -21.42 -9.80
N ILE A 203 -16.67 -20.18 -9.30
CA ILE A 203 -16.90 -19.88 -7.87
C ILE A 203 -18.31 -20.32 -7.48
N SER A 204 -18.40 -21.13 -6.43
CA SER A 204 -19.67 -21.58 -5.84
C SER A 204 -20.06 -20.74 -4.62
N ARG A 205 -21.31 -20.88 -4.19
CA ARG A 205 -21.75 -20.30 -2.90
C ARG A 205 -20.93 -20.85 -1.73
N ASP A 206 -20.55 -22.12 -1.78
CA ASP A 206 -19.79 -22.77 -0.71
C ASP A 206 -18.35 -22.23 -0.66
N ASP A 207 -17.75 -21.87 -1.78
CA ASP A 207 -16.45 -21.17 -1.81
C ASP A 207 -16.55 -19.82 -1.06
N LEU A 208 -17.59 -19.03 -1.34
CA LEU A 208 -17.83 -17.73 -0.69
C LEU A 208 -18.13 -17.88 0.81
N ALA A 209 -19.01 -18.83 1.16
CA ALA A 209 -19.36 -19.10 2.56
C ALA A 209 -18.16 -19.65 3.35
N GLY A 210 -17.36 -20.50 2.75
CA GLY A 210 -16.13 -21.03 3.32
C GLY A 210 -15.08 -19.92 3.56
N PHE A 211 -14.92 -19.01 2.61
CA PHE A 211 -14.03 -17.86 2.76
C PHE A 211 -14.51 -16.92 3.87
N HIS A 212 -15.82 -16.59 3.92
CA HIS A 212 -16.39 -15.80 5.01
C HIS A 212 -16.20 -16.49 6.38
N ALA A 213 -16.55 -17.77 6.48
CA ALA A 213 -16.39 -18.51 7.71
C ALA A 213 -14.94 -18.57 8.21
N ARG A 214 -13.97 -18.59 7.30
CA ARG A 214 -12.54 -18.65 7.63
C ARG A 214 -11.99 -17.29 8.04
N PHE A 215 -12.30 -16.23 7.33
CA PHE A 215 -11.59 -14.96 7.45
C PHE A 215 -12.39 -13.84 8.12
N TYR A 216 -13.74 -13.88 8.12
CA TYR A 216 -14.58 -12.82 8.67
C TYR A 216 -14.88 -13.07 10.16
N ALA A 217 -13.85 -12.91 10.97
CA ALA A 217 -13.89 -13.15 12.41
C ALA A 217 -13.26 -11.96 13.16
N PRO A 218 -13.70 -11.67 14.43
CA PRO A 218 -13.14 -10.57 15.21
C PRO A 218 -11.61 -10.57 15.27
N ALA A 219 -10.99 -11.72 15.56
CA ALA A 219 -9.53 -11.82 15.67
C ALA A 219 -8.77 -11.66 14.34
N ASN A 220 -9.48 -11.61 13.21
CA ASN A 220 -8.94 -11.36 11.88
C ASN A 220 -9.36 -9.99 11.32
N ALA A 221 -9.97 -9.16 12.17
CA ALA A 221 -10.51 -7.87 11.78
C ALA A 221 -9.87 -6.72 12.56
N THR A 222 -9.75 -5.58 11.89
CA THR A 222 -9.31 -4.30 12.45
C THR A 222 -10.38 -3.26 12.17
N LEU A 223 -10.97 -2.70 13.22
CA LEU A 223 -11.94 -1.62 13.17
C LEU A 223 -11.23 -0.30 13.43
N VAL A 224 -11.29 0.63 12.48
CA VAL A 224 -10.72 1.97 12.66
C VAL A 224 -11.81 3.01 12.55
N ILE A 225 -11.91 3.86 13.54
CA ILE A 225 -12.87 4.96 13.61
C ILE A 225 -12.09 6.26 13.66
N GLY A 226 -12.44 7.22 12.82
CA GLY A 226 -11.89 8.57 12.88
C GLY A 226 -13.01 9.59 12.92
N GLY A 227 -12.97 10.55 13.85
CA GLY A 227 -14.03 11.55 13.87
C GLY A 227 -14.21 12.34 15.14
N ALA A 228 -15.25 13.18 15.11
CA ALA A 228 -15.62 14.11 16.17
C ALA A 228 -16.56 13.44 17.19
N VAL A 229 -16.07 12.38 17.83
CA VAL A 229 -16.80 11.62 18.86
C VAL A 229 -15.88 11.48 20.09
N PRO A 230 -16.38 11.60 21.33
CA PRO A 230 -15.59 11.29 22.52
C PRO A 230 -15.10 9.84 22.55
N GLU A 231 -13.87 9.62 23.01
CA GLU A 231 -13.26 8.27 23.04
C GLU A 231 -14.07 7.27 23.89
N ASP A 232 -14.56 7.70 25.03
CA ASP A 232 -15.39 6.87 25.93
C ASP A 232 -16.69 6.43 25.25
N GLU A 233 -17.30 7.29 24.46
CA GLU A 233 -18.48 6.95 23.65
C GLU A 233 -18.12 5.95 22.54
N VAL A 234 -16.98 6.13 21.84
CA VAL A 234 -16.51 5.16 20.86
C VAL A 234 -16.30 3.79 21.51
N ARG A 235 -15.60 3.74 22.65
CA ARG A 235 -15.36 2.49 23.39
C ARG A 235 -16.66 1.81 23.79
N ARG A 236 -17.62 2.55 24.35
CA ARG A 236 -18.92 2.05 24.75
C ARG A 236 -19.73 1.47 23.58
N LEU A 237 -19.74 2.18 22.45
CA LEU A 237 -20.45 1.73 21.25
C LEU A 237 -19.79 0.49 20.62
N VAL A 238 -18.46 0.48 20.52
CA VAL A 238 -17.71 -0.66 19.99
C VAL A 238 -17.93 -1.90 20.86
N ASP A 239 -17.83 -1.78 22.18
CA ASP A 239 -18.07 -2.89 23.10
C ASP A 239 -19.53 -3.40 22.99
N LYS A 240 -20.50 -2.49 22.92
CA LYS A 240 -21.93 -2.83 22.76
C LYS A 240 -22.20 -3.65 21.49
N HIS A 241 -21.64 -3.27 20.34
CA HIS A 241 -22.02 -3.87 19.07
C HIS A 241 -21.10 -5.03 18.65
N TYR A 242 -19.81 -4.99 19.01
CA TYR A 242 -18.84 -6.01 18.63
C TYR A 242 -18.44 -6.95 19.79
N GLY A 243 -18.55 -6.52 21.04
CA GLY A 243 -18.09 -7.31 22.20
C GLY A 243 -18.75 -8.67 22.34
N GLY A 244 -20.04 -8.78 21.96
CA GLY A 244 -20.80 -10.03 21.99
C GLY A 244 -20.59 -10.97 20.79
N ILE A 245 -19.83 -10.57 19.77
CA ILE A 245 -19.56 -11.43 18.61
C ILE A 245 -18.64 -12.58 19.05
N THR A 246 -19.01 -13.80 18.68
CA THR A 246 -18.28 -15.00 19.07
C THR A 246 -16.82 -14.95 18.65
N ALA A 247 -15.91 -15.12 19.61
CA ALA A 247 -14.49 -15.20 19.35
C ALA A 247 -14.15 -16.42 18.49
N ARG A 248 -13.36 -16.20 17.45
CA ARG A 248 -12.76 -17.25 16.62
C ARG A 248 -11.28 -16.92 16.44
N ALA A 249 -10.43 -17.93 16.36
CA ALA A 249 -9.00 -17.73 16.13
C ALA A 249 -8.76 -16.99 14.78
N ALA A 250 -7.76 -16.15 14.76
CA ALA A 250 -7.33 -15.50 13.52
C ALA A 250 -6.91 -16.56 12.49
N ALA A 251 -7.36 -16.36 11.27
CA ALA A 251 -6.98 -17.24 10.18
C ALA A 251 -5.50 -17.04 9.82
N ARG A 252 -4.76 -18.14 9.70
CA ARG A 252 -3.38 -18.06 9.22
C ARG A 252 -3.37 -17.73 7.73
N ARG A 253 -2.54 -16.76 7.36
CA ARG A 253 -2.18 -16.49 5.96
C ARG A 253 -1.15 -17.55 5.52
N ASP A 254 -1.55 -18.43 4.61
CA ASP A 254 -0.71 -19.50 4.09
C ASP A 254 -0.33 -19.18 2.64
N ARG A 255 0.70 -18.34 2.48
CA ARG A 255 1.13 -17.83 1.19
C ARG A 255 2.37 -18.57 0.71
N ALA A 256 2.32 -19.05 -0.52
CA ALA A 256 3.49 -19.63 -1.17
C ALA A 256 4.64 -18.60 -1.22
N PRO A 257 5.90 -19.04 -1.05
CA PRO A 257 7.06 -18.17 -1.20
C PRO A 257 7.15 -17.63 -2.63
N ALA A 258 7.90 -16.54 -2.81
CA ALA A 258 8.20 -16.02 -4.14
C ALA A 258 8.78 -17.12 -5.05
N PRO A 259 8.31 -17.24 -6.30
CA PRO A 259 8.78 -18.27 -7.20
C PRO A 259 10.24 -18.02 -7.58
N SER A 260 11.01 -19.09 -7.74
CA SER A 260 12.32 -19.01 -8.39
C SER A 260 12.14 -18.88 -9.91
N GLN A 261 12.97 -18.07 -10.54
CA GLN A 261 13.00 -17.93 -11.98
C GLN A 261 14.30 -18.52 -12.55
N ALA A 262 14.18 -19.38 -13.56
CA ALA A 262 15.33 -19.91 -14.28
C ALA A 262 15.90 -18.92 -15.29
N ALA A 263 15.06 -17.99 -15.79
CA ALA A 263 15.42 -16.90 -16.70
C ALA A 263 14.44 -15.74 -16.53
N GLU A 264 14.85 -14.54 -16.89
CA GLU A 264 13.99 -13.36 -16.90
C GLU A 264 12.89 -13.51 -17.97
N PRO A 265 11.59 -13.54 -17.60
CA PRO A 265 10.50 -13.53 -18.56
C PRO A 265 10.50 -12.24 -19.38
N ARG A 266 10.28 -12.39 -20.70
CA ARG A 266 10.11 -11.26 -21.61
C ARG A 266 8.79 -11.37 -22.33
N LEU A 267 7.90 -10.38 -22.11
CA LEU A 267 6.57 -10.31 -22.69
C LEU A 267 6.51 -9.19 -23.74
N ILE A 268 6.15 -9.53 -24.98
CA ILE A 268 5.84 -8.53 -26.02
C ILE A 268 4.39 -8.78 -26.47
N ARG A 269 3.53 -7.78 -26.24
CA ARG A 269 2.15 -7.83 -26.67
C ARG A 269 1.85 -6.72 -27.67
N ARG A 270 1.26 -7.08 -28.79
CA ARG A 270 0.72 -6.14 -29.77
C ARG A 270 -0.81 -6.12 -29.64
N ASP A 271 -1.40 -4.92 -29.64
CA ASP A 271 -2.83 -4.79 -29.47
C ASP A 271 -3.36 -3.66 -30.38
N PRO A 272 -4.39 -3.94 -31.21
CA PRO A 272 -4.91 -2.96 -32.18
C PRO A 272 -5.61 -1.77 -31.53
N MET A 273 -6.03 -1.88 -30.27
CA MET A 273 -6.64 -0.77 -29.52
C MET A 273 -5.60 0.11 -28.82
N THR A 274 -4.32 -0.30 -28.82
CA THR A 274 -3.22 0.47 -28.21
C THR A 274 -2.71 1.49 -29.20
N ARG A 275 -2.68 2.77 -28.80
CA ARG A 275 -2.13 3.87 -29.60
C ARG A 275 -0.66 4.14 -29.25
N ASP A 276 -0.33 4.09 -27.96
CA ASP A 276 0.99 4.44 -27.44
C ASP A 276 1.66 3.21 -26.85
N ALA A 277 2.91 3.00 -27.19
CA ALA A 277 3.72 1.93 -26.61
C ALA A 277 3.92 2.15 -25.10
N LEU A 278 4.01 1.05 -24.34
CA LEU A 278 4.29 1.07 -22.91
C LEU A 278 5.38 0.06 -22.58
N PHE A 279 6.43 0.52 -21.93
CA PHE A 279 7.49 -0.29 -21.34
C PHE A 279 7.19 -0.55 -19.86
N LEU A 280 7.34 -1.79 -19.43
CA LEU A 280 7.32 -2.19 -18.01
C LEU A 280 8.51 -3.09 -17.72
N LYS A 281 9.14 -2.84 -16.59
CA LYS A 281 10.13 -3.74 -15.99
C LYS A 281 9.84 -3.80 -14.50
N ALA A 282 9.84 -4.99 -13.91
CA ALA A 282 9.67 -5.14 -12.46
C ALA A 282 10.58 -6.22 -11.90
N TRP A 283 10.89 -6.06 -10.64
CA TRP A 283 11.67 -6.99 -9.82
C TRP A 283 10.82 -7.38 -8.61
N MET A 284 10.90 -8.64 -8.21
CA MET A 284 10.35 -9.05 -6.92
C MET A 284 11.14 -8.35 -5.81
N ALA A 285 10.45 -7.78 -4.85
CA ALA A 285 11.06 -6.96 -3.81
C ALA A 285 10.56 -7.34 -2.41
N PRO A 286 11.38 -7.18 -1.37
CA PRO A 286 10.93 -7.33 0.01
C PRO A 286 9.91 -6.26 0.37
N SER A 287 9.15 -6.52 1.45
CA SER A 287 8.25 -5.56 2.07
C SER A 287 8.58 -5.39 3.55
N LEU A 288 7.82 -4.57 4.28
CA LEU A 288 7.93 -4.44 5.73
C LEU A 288 7.56 -5.74 6.48
N THR A 289 6.93 -6.71 5.82
CA THR A 289 6.50 -7.97 6.43
C THR A 289 7.27 -9.20 5.92
N ALA A 290 7.91 -9.11 4.75
CA ALA A 290 8.52 -10.27 4.08
C ALA A 290 9.84 -9.93 3.39
N GLY A 291 10.68 -10.96 3.21
CA GLY A 291 12.02 -10.82 2.64
C GLY A 291 12.98 -10.08 3.58
N GLU A 292 13.98 -9.42 3.00
CA GLU A 292 14.91 -8.57 3.78
C GLU A 292 14.23 -7.23 4.11
N ARG A 293 13.49 -7.22 5.21
CA ARG A 293 12.63 -6.10 5.64
C ARG A 293 13.39 -4.77 5.81
N ALA A 294 14.69 -4.84 6.13
CA ALA A 294 15.53 -3.66 6.28
C ALA A 294 15.63 -2.85 4.98
N HIS A 295 15.39 -3.47 3.83
CA HIS A 295 15.39 -2.79 2.54
C HIS A 295 14.07 -2.07 2.20
N ALA A 296 12.97 -2.31 2.91
CA ALA A 296 11.65 -1.78 2.52
C ALA A 296 11.62 -0.24 2.48
N LEU A 297 11.96 0.45 3.56
CA LEU A 297 12.00 1.92 3.55
C LEU A 297 13.07 2.50 2.60
N PRO A 298 14.29 1.95 2.54
CA PRO A 298 15.27 2.33 1.51
C PRO A 298 14.76 2.17 0.08
N LEU A 299 14.00 1.12 -0.26
CA LEU A 299 13.39 0.93 -1.57
C LEU A 299 12.29 1.95 -1.87
N GLU A 300 11.55 2.41 -0.87
CA GLU A 300 10.58 3.49 -1.01
C GLU A 300 11.27 4.81 -1.39
N VAL A 301 12.38 5.15 -0.71
CA VAL A 301 13.22 6.30 -1.06
C VAL A 301 13.83 6.13 -2.44
N LEU A 302 14.33 4.94 -2.77
CA LEU A 302 14.90 4.61 -4.08
C LEU A 302 13.88 4.78 -5.20
N SER A 303 12.66 4.28 -5.01
CA SER A 303 11.57 4.44 -5.97
C SER A 303 11.32 5.92 -6.25
N HIS A 304 11.22 6.74 -5.22
CA HIS A 304 11.01 8.18 -5.40
C HIS A 304 12.20 8.87 -6.09
N LEU A 305 13.41 8.52 -5.72
CA LEU A 305 14.64 9.04 -6.33
C LEU A 305 14.75 8.72 -7.83
N LEU A 306 14.40 7.48 -8.22
CA LEU A 306 14.46 7.03 -9.59
C LEU A 306 13.36 7.60 -10.47
N GLY A 307 12.11 7.60 -9.99
CA GLY A 307 10.95 7.87 -10.81
C GLY A 307 9.87 8.76 -10.17
N GLY A 308 10.13 9.41 -9.04
CA GLY A 308 9.18 10.25 -8.29
C GLY A 308 8.93 11.64 -8.91
N GLY A 309 8.79 11.73 -10.22
CA GLY A 309 8.46 12.98 -10.92
C GLY A 309 9.66 13.81 -11.37
N GLN A 310 9.45 15.11 -11.54
CA GLN A 310 10.49 16.04 -12.03
C GLN A 310 11.73 16.02 -11.11
N GLY A 311 12.90 15.97 -11.71
CA GLY A 311 14.17 15.90 -10.98
C GLY A 311 14.60 14.48 -10.61
N SER A 312 13.79 13.45 -10.81
CA SER A 312 14.19 12.04 -10.68
C SER A 312 15.13 11.63 -11.81
N ARG A 313 15.89 10.53 -11.61
CA ARG A 313 16.88 10.10 -12.62
C ARG A 313 16.23 9.73 -13.96
N LEU A 314 15.15 8.96 -13.92
CA LEU A 314 14.42 8.57 -15.13
C LEU A 314 13.82 9.77 -15.85
N HIS A 315 13.28 10.75 -15.12
CA HIS A 315 12.77 11.96 -15.75
C HIS A 315 13.86 12.72 -16.51
N LYS A 316 15.01 12.94 -15.87
CA LYS A 316 16.14 13.64 -16.50
C LYS A 316 16.67 12.93 -17.74
N VAL A 317 16.82 11.60 -17.66
CA VAL A 317 17.45 10.83 -18.75
C VAL A 317 16.46 10.46 -19.85
N LEU A 318 15.20 10.19 -19.53
CA LEU A 318 14.25 9.74 -20.53
C LEU A 318 13.30 10.85 -21.00
N VAL A 319 12.83 11.70 -20.10
CA VAL A 319 11.80 12.69 -20.45
C VAL A 319 12.43 13.99 -20.95
N GLU A 320 13.40 14.57 -20.22
CA GLU A 320 14.05 15.82 -20.61
C GLU A 320 14.87 15.68 -21.90
N THR A 321 15.45 14.49 -22.18
CA THR A 321 16.17 14.23 -23.43
C THR A 321 15.27 13.88 -24.61
N GLY A 322 13.94 13.78 -24.39
CA GLY A 322 12.98 13.52 -25.46
C GLY A 322 12.84 12.04 -25.87
N LEU A 323 13.37 11.09 -25.08
CA LEU A 323 13.18 9.67 -25.34
C LEU A 323 11.80 9.17 -24.90
N ALA A 324 11.25 9.72 -23.82
CA ALA A 324 9.94 9.34 -23.31
C ALA A 324 9.01 10.54 -23.13
N VAL A 325 7.70 10.27 -23.20
CA VAL A 325 6.64 11.21 -22.78
C VAL A 325 6.54 11.21 -21.27
N SER A 326 6.67 10.03 -20.67
CA SER A 326 6.64 9.84 -19.21
C SER A 326 7.51 8.64 -18.82
N ALA A 327 8.09 8.73 -17.64
CA ALA A 327 8.79 7.63 -17.00
C ALA A 327 8.64 7.73 -15.49
N GLY A 328 8.54 6.61 -14.82
CA GLY A 328 8.35 6.53 -13.37
C GLY A 328 8.62 5.16 -12.80
N THR A 329 8.65 5.08 -11.49
CA THR A 329 8.78 3.86 -10.71
C THR A 329 7.68 3.79 -9.68
N GLY A 330 7.42 2.60 -9.17
CA GLY A 330 6.54 2.39 -8.03
C GLY A 330 7.04 1.23 -7.17
N TYR A 331 6.76 1.34 -5.90
CA TYR A 331 7.05 0.33 -4.90
C TYR A 331 6.06 0.49 -3.74
N ASP A 332 5.49 -0.59 -3.30
CA ASP A 332 4.59 -0.64 -2.14
C ASP A 332 5.21 -1.55 -1.09
N GLY A 333 5.82 -0.93 -0.07
CA GLY A 333 6.44 -1.64 1.05
C GLY A 333 5.44 -2.13 2.09
N ASP A 334 4.22 -1.57 2.10
CA ASP A 334 3.14 -1.91 3.03
C ASP A 334 2.31 -3.10 2.51
N ALA A 335 2.98 -4.23 2.26
CA ALA A 335 2.36 -5.46 1.77
C ALA A 335 2.53 -6.58 2.79
N ALA A 336 1.54 -7.50 2.87
CA ALA A 336 1.60 -8.67 3.76
C ALA A 336 2.33 -9.86 3.11
N GLY A 337 3.37 -9.60 2.35
CA GLY A 337 4.20 -10.59 1.64
C GLY A 337 5.21 -9.87 0.77
N MET A 338 5.96 -10.63 -0.06
CA MET A 338 6.83 -10.03 -1.07
C MET A 338 6.01 -9.17 -2.03
N THR A 339 6.61 -8.11 -2.54
CA THR A 339 5.99 -7.13 -3.44
C THR A 339 6.83 -6.92 -4.71
N GLU A 340 6.53 -5.86 -5.45
CA GLU A 340 7.21 -5.50 -6.70
C GLU A 340 7.85 -4.12 -6.57
N PHE A 341 9.08 -4.00 -7.07
CA PHE A 341 9.64 -2.72 -7.47
C PHE A 341 9.53 -2.64 -8.98
N TYR A 342 8.82 -1.64 -9.52
CA TYR A 342 8.61 -1.56 -10.97
C TYR A 342 9.02 -0.21 -11.56
N LEU A 343 9.37 -0.26 -12.84
CA LEU A 343 9.63 0.87 -13.72
C LEU A 343 8.66 0.83 -14.88
N SER A 344 8.12 1.99 -15.25
CA SER A 344 7.28 2.17 -16.43
C SER A 344 7.75 3.37 -17.23
N ALA A 345 7.69 3.28 -18.57
CA ALA A 345 7.99 4.40 -19.45
C ALA A 345 7.17 4.33 -20.75
N MET A 346 6.78 5.50 -21.25
CA MET A 346 6.11 5.66 -22.54
C MET A 346 7.04 6.35 -23.52
N PRO A 347 7.46 5.71 -24.61
CA PRO A 347 8.34 6.34 -25.61
C PRO A 347 7.64 7.51 -26.30
N ARG A 348 8.43 8.48 -26.76
CA ARG A 348 7.93 9.49 -27.71
C ARG A 348 7.73 8.85 -29.09
N PRO A 349 6.80 9.40 -29.92
CA PRO A 349 6.69 8.98 -31.31
C PRO A 349 8.06 9.03 -32.03
N GLY A 350 8.39 7.95 -32.72
CA GLY A 350 9.68 7.80 -33.44
C GLY A 350 10.84 7.23 -32.60
N VAL A 351 10.66 7.05 -31.29
CA VAL A 351 11.63 6.35 -30.43
C VAL A 351 11.32 4.85 -30.44
N THR A 352 12.30 4.04 -30.80
CA THR A 352 12.13 2.58 -30.84
C THR A 352 12.10 1.97 -29.43
N PRO A 353 11.43 0.82 -29.23
CA PRO A 353 11.44 0.10 -27.96
C PRO A 353 12.85 -0.18 -27.44
N GLU A 354 13.75 -0.62 -28.32
CA GLU A 354 15.13 -0.97 -27.98
C GLU A 354 15.89 0.24 -27.44
N ARG A 355 15.71 1.40 -28.07
CA ARG A 355 16.37 2.64 -27.66
C ARG A 355 15.92 3.11 -26.29
N LEU A 356 14.61 3.03 -26.02
CA LEU A 356 14.08 3.42 -24.70
C LEU A 356 14.51 2.44 -23.61
N GLU A 357 14.46 1.14 -23.88
CA GLU A 357 14.86 0.09 -22.93
C GLU A 357 16.34 0.18 -22.60
N GLU A 358 17.21 0.38 -23.61
CA GLU A 358 18.64 0.60 -23.42
C GLU A 358 18.91 1.79 -22.49
N ALA A 359 18.25 2.93 -22.75
CA ALA A 359 18.40 4.13 -21.94
C ALA A 359 17.88 3.93 -20.50
N ALA A 360 16.74 3.24 -20.32
CA ALA A 360 16.20 2.93 -19.01
C ALA A 360 17.13 1.99 -18.21
N ASN A 361 17.66 0.95 -18.86
CA ASN A 361 18.60 0.03 -18.22
C ASN A 361 19.91 0.76 -17.85
N ALA A 362 20.44 1.66 -18.70
CA ALA A 362 21.62 2.46 -18.39
C ALA A 362 21.46 3.34 -17.14
N VAL A 363 20.25 3.86 -16.87
CA VAL A 363 19.96 4.58 -15.60
C VAL A 363 20.10 3.65 -14.41
N ILE A 364 19.57 2.43 -14.50
CA ILE A 364 19.65 1.42 -13.42
C ILE A 364 21.11 0.98 -13.21
N GLU A 365 21.83 0.67 -14.28
CA GLU A 365 23.24 0.29 -14.21
C GLU A 365 24.11 1.38 -13.59
N THR A 366 23.92 2.64 -14.01
CA THR A 366 24.62 3.79 -13.43
C THR A 366 24.33 3.91 -11.93
N LEU A 367 23.09 3.72 -11.52
CA LEU A 367 22.73 3.72 -10.09
C LEU A 367 23.44 2.60 -9.33
N ILE A 368 23.49 1.38 -9.87
CA ILE A 368 24.12 0.23 -9.21
C ILE A 368 25.63 0.46 -9.08
N GLN A 369 26.28 1.02 -10.11
CA GLN A 369 27.73 1.24 -10.15
C GLN A 369 28.19 2.40 -9.26
N GLN A 370 27.47 3.53 -9.32
CA GLN A 370 27.88 4.79 -8.69
C GLN A 370 27.15 5.09 -7.37
N GLY A 371 26.06 4.40 -7.11
CA GLY A 371 25.16 4.68 -5.99
C GLY A 371 24.32 5.97 -6.19
N PRO A 372 23.43 6.27 -5.25
CA PRO A 372 22.76 7.56 -5.16
C PRO A 372 23.68 8.61 -4.50
N THR A 373 23.47 9.88 -4.79
CA THR A 373 24.10 10.98 -4.05
C THR A 373 23.31 11.33 -2.79
N GLU A 374 23.99 11.91 -1.78
CA GLU A 374 23.32 12.43 -0.57
C GLU A 374 22.20 13.43 -0.92
N ALA A 375 22.44 14.30 -1.90
CA ALA A 375 21.49 15.32 -2.32
C ALA A 375 20.21 14.70 -2.94
N GLU A 376 20.35 13.60 -3.69
CA GLU A 376 19.20 12.88 -4.27
C GLU A 376 18.37 12.20 -3.18
N VAL A 377 19.02 11.53 -2.24
CA VAL A 377 18.35 10.87 -1.10
C VAL A 377 17.62 11.89 -0.24
N ALA A 378 18.31 12.97 0.15
CA ALA A 378 17.71 14.04 0.96
C ALA A 378 16.52 14.72 0.24
N ARG A 379 16.58 14.89 -1.09
CA ARG A 379 15.45 15.42 -1.88
C ARG A 379 14.27 14.44 -1.87
N ALA A 380 14.51 13.16 -2.13
CA ALA A 380 13.47 12.13 -2.16
C ALA A 380 12.75 12.04 -0.81
N ILE A 381 13.48 12.01 0.30
CA ILE A 381 12.92 12.00 1.65
C ILE A 381 12.04 13.23 1.91
N ARG A 382 12.53 14.44 1.57
CA ARG A 382 11.72 15.66 1.75
C ARG A 382 10.43 15.63 0.93
N GLN A 383 10.46 15.12 -0.29
CA GLN A 383 9.28 15.05 -1.16
C GLN A 383 8.28 13.99 -0.66
N LEU A 384 8.76 12.83 -0.22
CA LEU A 384 7.94 11.78 0.38
C LEU A 384 7.25 12.27 1.64
N THR A 385 7.98 12.87 2.57
CA THR A 385 7.41 13.39 3.83
C THR A 385 6.43 14.54 3.58
N ALA A 386 6.71 15.45 2.65
CA ALA A 386 5.78 16.51 2.29
C ALA A 386 4.50 15.96 1.64
N GLY A 387 4.64 14.99 0.73
CA GLY A 387 3.49 14.31 0.11
C GLY A 387 2.60 13.61 1.12
N ALA A 388 3.19 12.90 2.09
CA ALA A 388 2.44 12.26 3.17
C ALA A 388 1.65 13.28 4.00
N MET A 389 2.27 14.41 4.37
CA MET A 389 1.58 15.45 5.13
C MET A 389 0.38 16.04 4.38
N LEU A 390 0.49 16.24 3.06
CA LEU A 390 -0.62 16.72 2.24
C LEU A 390 -1.76 15.69 2.12
N ALA A 391 -1.44 14.39 2.16
CA ALA A 391 -2.44 13.34 2.08
C ALA A 391 -3.32 13.23 3.35
N LEU A 392 -2.91 13.84 4.49
CA LEU A 392 -3.65 13.82 5.75
C LEU A 392 -4.91 14.70 5.77
N ASP A 393 -5.12 15.56 4.79
CA ASP A 393 -6.25 16.47 4.78
C ASP A 393 -7.62 15.81 4.53
N GLY A 394 -7.63 14.57 4.01
CA GLY A 394 -8.86 13.80 3.79
C GLY A 394 -9.39 13.13 5.06
N PHE A 395 -10.68 13.29 5.38
CA PHE A 395 -11.31 12.70 6.57
C PHE A 395 -11.14 11.18 6.70
N GLY A 396 -11.07 10.46 5.59
CA GLY A 396 -10.88 9.01 5.57
C GLY A 396 -9.40 8.56 5.50
N ALA A 397 -8.45 9.47 5.33
CA ALA A 397 -7.05 9.14 5.11
C ALA A 397 -6.43 8.43 6.33
N GLY A 398 -6.59 9.01 7.52
CA GLY A 398 -6.11 8.41 8.77
C GLY A 398 -6.64 7.00 9.01
N PRO A 399 -7.97 6.81 9.08
CA PRO A 399 -8.57 5.49 9.25
C PRO A 399 -8.14 4.47 8.21
N ARG A 400 -8.02 4.87 6.95
CA ARG A 400 -7.56 4.00 5.87
C ARG A 400 -6.10 3.56 6.04
N MET A 401 -5.20 4.50 6.36
CA MET A 401 -3.76 4.22 6.53
C MET A 401 -3.50 3.37 7.78
N VAL A 402 -4.06 3.77 8.92
CA VAL A 402 -3.92 3.03 10.18
C VAL A 402 -4.49 1.62 10.04
N GLY A 403 -5.70 1.49 9.48
CA GLY A 403 -6.34 0.19 9.30
C GLY A 403 -5.60 -0.71 8.32
N GLY A 404 -5.13 -0.18 7.20
CA GLY A 404 -4.32 -0.93 6.24
C GLY A 404 -3.04 -1.47 6.87
N THR A 405 -2.33 -0.63 7.63
CA THR A 405 -1.10 -1.01 8.35
C THR A 405 -1.35 -2.13 9.37
N LEU A 406 -2.35 -1.97 10.23
CA LEU A 406 -2.70 -2.97 11.26
C LEU A 406 -3.20 -4.28 10.62
N ALA A 407 -4.04 -4.21 9.59
CA ALA A 407 -4.62 -5.38 8.93
C ALA A 407 -3.60 -6.26 8.20
N ILE A 408 -2.45 -5.72 7.80
CA ILE A 408 -1.35 -6.52 7.25
C ILE A 408 -0.40 -7.06 8.33
N GLY A 409 -0.67 -6.76 9.60
CA GLY A 409 0.11 -7.25 10.76
C GLY A 409 1.29 -6.39 11.16
N LEU A 410 1.36 -5.16 10.68
CA LEU A 410 2.36 -4.18 11.16
C LEU A 410 1.85 -3.48 12.43
N PRO A 411 2.74 -3.08 13.34
CA PRO A 411 2.36 -2.34 14.54
C PRO A 411 1.92 -0.91 14.18
N LEU A 412 1.10 -0.30 15.06
CA LEU A 412 0.63 1.08 14.90
C LEU A 412 1.78 2.09 14.69
N ASP A 413 2.91 1.88 15.37
CA ASP A 413 4.11 2.71 15.24
C ASP A 413 4.67 2.76 13.81
N ALA A 414 4.38 1.75 13.00
CA ALA A 414 4.83 1.71 11.60
C ALA A 414 4.26 2.87 10.79
N VAL A 415 3.02 3.25 11.02
CA VAL A 415 2.34 4.37 10.36
C VAL A 415 2.46 5.66 11.16
N GLU A 416 2.32 5.62 12.48
CA GLU A 416 2.38 6.83 13.32
C GLU A 416 3.74 7.54 13.25
N PHE A 417 4.82 6.80 13.12
CA PHE A 417 6.18 7.34 13.04
C PHE A 417 6.83 7.14 11.67
N TRP A 418 6.02 6.88 10.62
CA TRP A 418 6.55 6.72 9.27
C TRP A 418 7.40 7.92 8.80
N PRO A 419 7.01 9.21 9.03
CA PRO A 419 7.81 10.35 8.59
C PRO A 419 9.20 10.37 9.21
N ALA A 420 9.31 9.93 10.44
CA ALA A 420 10.58 9.84 11.15
C ALA A 420 11.43 8.67 10.67
N ARG A 421 10.79 7.53 10.45
CA ARG A 421 11.46 6.32 9.95
C ARG A 421 12.01 6.54 8.54
N ILE A 422 11.25 7.18 7.65
CA ILE A 422 11.71 7.51 6.31
C ILE A 422 12.83 8.57 6.33
N SER A 423 12.75 9.55 7.24
CA SER A 423 13.77 10.59 7.43
C SER A 423 15.10 10.03 7.96
N ALA A 424 15.08 8.88 8.61
CA ALA A 424 16.27 8.21 9.13
C ALA A 424 16.97 7.32 8.08
N VAL A 425 16.39 7.15 6.91
CA VAL A 425 16.99 6.35 5.81
C VAL A 425 18.26 7.05 5.32
N THR A 426 19.37 6.31 5.28
CA THR A 426 20.66 6.80 4.83
C THR A 426 20.92 6.49 3.36
N ARG A 427 21.85 7.22 2.76
CA ARG A 427 22.35 6.97 1.39
C ARG A 427 22.83 5.52 1.25
N ASP A 428 23.62 5.04 2.20
CA ASP A 428 24.22 3.71 2.13
C ASP A 428 23.16 2.59 2.21
N GLN A 429 22.09 2.81 2.97
CA GLN A 429 20.93 1.88 2.99
C GLN A 429 20.21 1.85 1.64
N VAL A 430 20.02 3.01 1.00
CA VAL A 430 19.40 3.09 -0.35
C VAL A 430 20.27 2.39 -1.38
N GLU A 431 21.60 2.59 -1.32
CA GLU A 431 22.55 1.92 -2.21
C GLU A 431 22.56 0.40 -2.00
N ALA A 432 22.57 -0.05 -0.73
CA ALA A 432 22.52 -1.47 -0.41
C ALA A 432 21.24 -2.13 -0.91
N ALA A 433 20.08 -1.49 -0.70
CA ALA A 433 18.79 -1.99 -1.19
C ALA A 433 18.73 -2.03 -2.74
N ALA A 434 19.24 -1.02 -3.41
CA ALA A 434 19.34 -0.99 -4.89
C ALA A 434 20.17 -2.17 -5.40
N ARG A 435 21.34 -2.41 -4.83
CA ARG A 435 22.23 -3.52 -5.22
C ARG A 435 21.66 -4.90 -4.88
N ALA A 436 20.87 -5.01 -3.82
CA ALA A 436 20.25 -6.27 -3.44
C ALA A 436 19.09 -6.67 -4.38
N VAL A 437 18.31 -5.69 -4.88
CA VAL A 437 17.08 -5.95 -5.62
C VAL A 437 17.30 -5.85 -7.14
N LEU A 438 17.83 -4.74 -7.64
CA LEU A 438 17.76 -4.45 -9.07
C LEU A 438 18.60 -5.39 -9.98
N PRO A 439 19.81 -5.88 -9.60
CA PRO A 439 20.58 -6.80 -10.45
C PRO A 439 20.29 -8.27 -10.20
N SER A 440 19.72 -8.63 -9.06
CA SER A 440 19.76 -10.01 -8.55
C SER A 440 18.39 -10.64 -8.30
N ALA A 441 17.37 -9.82 -8.07
CA ALA A 441 16.02 -10.35 -7.82
C ALA A 441 15.39 -10.88 -9.11
N PRO A 442 14.51 -11.89 -9.01
CA PRO A 442 13.67 -12.29 -10.13
C PRO A 442 12.95 -11.08 -10.72
N SER A 443 13.01 -10.94 -12.05
CA SER A 443 12.49 -9.78 -12.78
C SER A 443 11.70 -10.19 -14.02
N CYS A 444 10.94 -9.25 -14.57
CA CYS A 444 10.23 -9.41 -15.84
C CYS A 444 10.32 -8.11 -16.64
N THR A 445 10.60 -8.24 -17.93
CA THR A 445 10.61 -7.12 -18.87
C THR A 445 9.46 -7.27 -19.87
N ALA A 446 8.71 -6.19 -20.13
CA ALA A 446 7.54 -6.29 -21.01
C ALA A 446 7.31 -5.02 -21.85
N TRP A 447 6.74 -5.25 -23.04
CA TRP A 447 6.30 -4.23 -23.97
C TRP A 447 4.85 -4.44 -24.41
N LEU A 448 4.03 -3.40 -24.27
CA LEU A 448 2.77 -3.26 -24.99
C LEU A 448 3.03 -2.35 -26.20
N LEU A 449 2.71 -2.83 -27.39
CA LEU A 449 2.96 -2.11 -28.65
C LEU A 449 1.65 -1.95 -29.42
N PRO A 450 1.49 -0.89 -30.22
CA PRO A 450 0.44 -0.84 -31.24
C PRO A 450 0.51 -2.06 -32.15
N ALA A 451 -0.62 -2.43 -32.77
CA ALA A 451 -0.60 -3.35 -33.88
C ALA A 451 0.22 -2.73 -35.03
N ALA A 452 0.93 -3.58 -35.78
CA ALA A 452 1.74 -3.12 -36.92
C ALA A 452 0.84 -2.61 -38.04
#